data_d9144e438eef62a5c940ebd12f36292c
#
_entry.id   d9144e438eef62a5c940ebd12f36292c
#
_cell.length_a   1.000
_cell.length_b   1.000
_cell.length_c   1.000
_cell.angle_alpha   90.00
_cell.angle_beta   90.00
_cell.angle_gamma   90.00
#
_symmetry.space_group_name_H-M   'P 1'
#
loop_
_entity.id
_entity.type
_entity.pdbx_description
1 polymer ?
#
loop_
_entity_poly.entity_id
_entity_poly.type
_entity_poly.pdbx_seq_one_letter_code
_entity_poly.pdbx_strand_id
1 'polypeptide(L)'
;KSKDMSIIVTSVQKLGTLVKRKRFEVPDKHYVFIVDEAHRSTGGENFEMIQKKFKHAAWIGYTGTPMFDDVVSKTAPRTEDIFGPLLHAYTIREAIADRNVLGFKVDFETTINEEQMKSEYLPAFYRAQYPDWSKEKIQNKIENMTDEDMDDMVEPSIYDENIDHVRLVVEDIFKNWRNRSNEGKYNALFTTHVGGNKASTPMAMMYFNEFQRVNKEQAEQGLFTLK
;
A
#
# COMPACT_ATOMS: atom_id res chain seq x y z
N LYS A 1 36.23 -4.42 -25.77
CA LYS A 1 34.97 -5.19 -25.97
C LYS A 1 35.21 -6.55 -25.35
N SER A 2 34.78 -6.76 -24.11
CA SER A 2 34.83 -8.08 -23.50
C SER A 2 33.85 -9.01 -24.22
N LYS A 3 34.31 -10.18 -24.61
CA LYS A 3 33.46 -11.26 -25.16
C LYS A 3 32.75 -12.04 -24.06
N ASP A 4 33.08 -11.75 -22.80
CA ASP A 4 32.60 -12.50 -21.65
C ASP A 4 31.22 -12.02 -21.20
N MET A 5 30.45 -12.93 -20.63
CA MET A 5 29.21 -12.58 -19.92
C MET A 5 29.56 -11.64 -18.77
N SER A 6 28.78 -10.59 -18.63
CA SER A 6 28.93 -9.63 -17.53
C SER A 6 27.58 -9.38 -16.87
N ILE A 7 27.58 -9.29 -15.56
CA ILE A 7 26.42 -8.90 -14.77
C ILE A 7 26.57 -7.41 -14.44
N ILE A 8 25.54 -6.65 -14.73
CA ILE A 8 25.49 -5.22 -14.41
C ILE A 8 24.29 -4.97 -13.50
N VAL A 9 24.54 -4.42 -12.31
CA VAL A 9 23.50 -4.00 -11.38
C VAL A 9 23.31 -2.50 -11.50
N THR A 10 22.06 -2.07 -11.71
CA THR A 10 21.73 -0.66 -11.88
C THR A 10 20.29 -0.39 -11.45
N SER A 11 19.92 0.87 -11.26
CA SER A 11 18.51 1.24 -11.09
C SER A 11 17.88 1.63 -12.42
N VAL A 12 16.53 1.51 -12.51
CA VAL A 12 15.76 1.96 -13.69
C VAL A 12 16.05 3.42 -14.01
N GLN A 13 16.17 4.28 -12.99
CA GLN A 13 16.44 5.70 -13.16
C GLN A 13 17.82 5.97 -13.80
N LYS A 14 18.86 5.28 -13.31
CA LYS A 14 20.22 5.41 -13.84
C LYS A 14 20.31 4.93 -15.28
N LEU A 15 19.72 3.76 -15.56
CA LEU A 15 19.70 3.22 -16.91
C LEU A 15 18.85 4.10 -17.83
N GLY A 16 17.68 4.55 -17.39
CA GLY A 16 16.84 5.50 -18.13
C GLY A 16 17.59 6.78 -18.51
N THR A 17 18.35 7.36 -17.58
CA THR A 17 19.21 8.52 -17.85
C THR A 17 20.29 8.22 -18.88
N LEU A 18 20.86 7.02 -18.85
CA LEU A 18 21.87 6.60 -19.81
C LEU A 18 21.28 6.46 -21.22
N VAL A 19 20.15 5.78 -21.38
CA VAL A 19 19.52 5.54 -22.69
C VAL A 19 18.94 6.82 -23.34
N LYS A 20 18.67 7.85 -22.54
CA LYS A 20 18.27 9.20 -23.01
C LYS A 20 19.40 9.95 -23.72
N ARG A 21 20.65 9.57 -23.52
CA ARG A 21 21.79 10.28 -24.13
C ARG A 21 21.79 10.07 -25.63
N LYS A 22 21.90 11.14 -26.41
CA LYS A 22 21.86 11.11 -27.91
C LYS A 22 22.90 10.17 -28.54
N ARG A 23 24.03 9.94 -27.87
CA ARG A 23 25.13 9.08 -28.34
C ARG A 23 25.11 7.67 -27.77
N PHE A 24 24.05 7.31 -27.02
CA PHE A 24 23.95 5.96 -26.46
C PHE A 24 23.45 4.99 -27.51
N GLU A 25 24.29 4.03 -27.83
CA GLU A 25 23.96 2.90 -28.70
C GLU A 25 23.96 1.62 -27.88
N VAL A 26 22.97 0.76 -28.10
CA VAL A 26 22.90 -0.54 -27.47
C VAL A 26 23.91 -1.45 -28.19
N PRO A 27 24.92 -1.99 -27.49
CA PRO A 27 25.84 -2.94 -28.10
C PRO A 27 25.08 -4.16 -28.61
N ASP A 28 25.54 -4.72 -29.73
CA ASP A 28 24.96 -5.94 -30.31
C ASP A 28 25.32 -7.15 -29.47
N LYS A 29 24.47 -7.46 -28.48
CA LYS A 29 24.59 -8.55 -27.52
C LYS A 29 23.19 -9.03 -27.13
N HIS A 30 23.11 -10.25 -26.61
CA HIS A 30 21.92 -10.74 -25.94
C HIS A 30 21.84 -10.17 -24.53
N TYR A 31 20.70 -9.61 -24.19
CA TYR A 31 20.42 -9.04 -22.87
C TYR A 31 19.31 -9.79 -22.19
N VAL A 32 19.51 -10.05 -20.90
CA VAL A 32 18.46 -10.53 -20.02
C VAL A 32 18.34 -9.51 -18.87
N PHE A 33 17.18 -8.91 -18.74
CA PHE A 33 16.87 -8.04 -17.63
C PHE A 33 16.14 -8.82 -16.52
N ILE A 34 16.70 -8.78 -15.34
CA ILE A 34 16.07 -9.28 -14.13
C ILE A 34 15.65 -8.06 -13.33
N VAL A 35 14.35 -7.87 -13.16
CA VAL A 35 13.77 -6.68 -12.53
C VAL A 35 13.19 -7.10 -11.19
N ASP A 36 13.80 -6.61 -10.11
CA ASP A 36 13.27 -6.75 -8.76
C ASP A 36 12.24 -5.66 -8.48
N GLU A 37 11.28 -5.93 -7.61
CA GLU A 37 10.14 -5.06 -7.32
C GLU A 37 9.42 -4.60 -8.61
N ALA A 38 9.16 -5.56 -9.49
CA ALA A 38 8.69 -5.31 -10.85
C ALA A 38 7.42 -4.44 -10.90
N HIS A 39 6.53 -4.55 -9.90
CA HIS A 39 5.32 -3.73 -9.79
C HIS A 39 5.58 -2.22 -9.69
N ARG A 40 6.74 -1.80 -9.13
CA ARG A 40 7.12 -0.39 -9.02
C ARG A 40 7.66 0.20 -10.33
N SER A 41 8.09 -0.66 -11.23
CA SER A 41 8.78 -0.25 -12.46
C SER A 41 7.83 -0.09 -13.65
N THR A 42 6.60 -0.58 -13.54
CA THR A 42 5.70 -0.86 -14.66
C THR A 42 4.99 0.35 -15.27
N GLY A 43 5.00 1.51 -14.63
CA GLY A 43 4.25 2.69 -15.11
C GLY A 43 5.12 3.89 -15.48
N GLY A 44 6.44 3.75 -15.57
CA GLY A 44 7.33 4.89 -15.72
C GLY A 44 7.90 5.07 -17.13
N GLU A 45 7.90 6.31 -17.62
CA GLU A 45 8.48 6.71 -18.92
C GLU A 45 9.92 6.17 -19.13
N ASN A 46 10.71 6.10 -18.07
CA ASN A 46 12.07 5.56 -18.11
C ASN A 46 12.08 4.06 -18.46
N PHE A 47 11.16 3.28 -17.92
CA PHE A 47 11.08 1.84 -18.16
C PHE A 47 10.69 1.56 -19.61
N GLU A 48 9.66 2.23 -20.10
CA GLU A 48 9.25 2.11 -21.50
C GLU A 48 10.37 2.48 -22.48
N MET A 49 11.13 3.53 -22.17
CA MET A 49 12.26 3.90 -23.03
C MET A 49 13.37 2.85 -23.03
N ILE A 50 13.65 2.23 -21.90
CA ILE A 50 14.63 1.16 -21.83
C ILE A 50 14.15 -0.02 -22.67
N GLN A 51 12.89 -0.44 -22.54
CA GLN A 51 12.32 -1.50 -23.37
C GLN A 51 12.38 -1.20 -24.87
N LYS A 52 12.02 0.03 -25.27
CA LYS A 52 12.10 0.47 -26.67
C LYS A 52 13.53 0.45 -27.23
N LYS A 53 14.54 0.69 -26.40
CA LYS A 53 15.96 0.63 -26.79
C LYS A 53 16.49 -0.79 -26.88
N PHE A 54 16.12 -1.66 -25.94
CA PHE A 54 16.58 -3.04 -25.86
C PHE A 54 15.52 -4.02 -26.42
N LYS A 55 15.15 -3.84 -27.68
CA LYS A 55 14.04 -4.55 -28.35
C LYS A 55 14.13 -6.08 -28.35
N HIS A 56 15.35 -6.63 -28.29
CA HIS A 56 15.63 -8.07 -28.35
C HIS A 56 16.07 -8.63 -26.99
N ALA A 57 15.81 -7.91 -25.92
CA ALA A 57 16.10 -8.37 -24.57
C ALA A 57 14.99 -9.27 -24.02
N ALA A 58 15.37 -10.27 -23.23
CA ALA A 58 14.44 -11.00 -22.39
C ALA A 58 14.23 -10.26 -21.09
N TRP A 59 13.00 -10.28 -20.57
CA TRP A 59 12.60 -9.57 -19.35
C TRP A 59 12.01 -10.56 -18.36
N ILE A 60 12.53 -10.59 -17.14
CA ILE A 60 12.04 -11.42 -16.04
C ILE A 60 11.75 -10.48 -14.87
N GLY A 61 10.50 -10.44 -14.41
CA GLY A 61 10.07 -9.65 -13.25
C GLY A 61 9.93 -10.51 -12.01
N TYR A 62 10.47 -10.03 -10.88
CA TYR A 62 10.21 -10.55 -9.55
C TYR A 62 9.40 -9.54 -8.77
N THR A 63 8.33 -9.97 -8.12
CA THR A 63 7.50 -9.09 -7.29
C THR A 63 6.71 -9.86 -6.25
N GLY A 64 6.58 -9.30 -5.06
CA GLY A 64 5.68 -9.80 -4.02
C GLY A 64 4.23 -9.37 -4.22
N THR A 65 3.97 -8.38 -5.07
CA THR A 65 2.63 -7.76 -5.29
C THR A 65 2.38 -7.56 -6.78
N PRO A 66 2.14 -8.64 -7.56
CA PRO A 66 1.82 -8.51 -8.97
C PRO A 66 0.50 -7.77 -9.16
N MET A 67 0.39 -6.99 -10.25
CA MET A 67 -0.85 -6.30 -10.64
C MET A 67 -1.70 -7.26 -11.46
N PHE A 68 -2.81 -7.71 -10.89
CA PHE A 68 -3.82 -8.54 -11.53
C PHE A 68 -5.00 -7.69 -12.06
N ASP A 69 -5.90 -8.30 -12.83
CA ASP A 69 -7.03 -7.63 -13.49
C ASP A 69 -7.96 -6.86 -12.56
N ASP A 70 -8.15 -7.37 -11.34
CA ASP A 70 -9.14 -6.87 -10.38
C ASP A 70 -8.76 -5.53 -9.73
N VAL A 71 -7.51 -5.09 -9.87
CA VAL A 71 -6.96 -3.91 -9.19
C VAL A 71 -6.56 -2.80 -10.19
N VAL A 72 -6.70 -3.04 -11.48
CA VAL A 72 -6.13 -2.15 -12.50
C VAL A 72 -7.06 -0.98 -12.80
N SER A 73 -6.64 0.23 -12.46
CA SER A 73 -7.19 1.42 -13.09
C SER A 73 -6.97 1.31 -14.61
N LYS A 74 -7.92 1.76 -15.41
CA LYS A 74 -7.93 1.68 -16.89
C LYS A 74 -6.65 2.24 -17.58
N THR A 75 -5.67 2.72 -16.82
CA THR A 75 -4.47 3.43 -17.29
C THR A 75 -3.14 2.78 -16.93
N ALA A 76 -3.12 1.75 -16.07
CA ALA A 76 -1.87 1.09 -15.69
C ALA A 76 -1.75 -0.29 -16.35
N PRO A 77 -0.63 -0.63 -17.02
CA PRO A 77 -0.44 -1.95 -17.59
C PRO A 77 -0.30 -3.01 -16.49
N ARG A 78 -0.83 -4.20 -16.76
CA ARG A 78 -0.69 -5.35 -15.86
C ARG A 78 0.76 -5.86 -15.85
N THR A 79 1.13 -6.55 -14.78
CA THR A 79 2.46 -7.17 -14.71
C THR A 79 2.67 -8.16 -15.87
N GLU A 80 1.64 -8.91 -16.25
CA GLU A 80 1.66 -9.84 -17.38
C GLU A 80 1.87 -9.15 -18.74
N ASP A 81 1.31 -7.96 -18.94
CA ASP A 81 1.47 -7.22 -20.20
C ASP A 81 2.93 -6.81 -20.44
N ILE A 82 3.71 -6.72 -19.38
CA ILE A 82 5.09 -6.25 -19.42
C ILE A 82 6.10 -7.41 -19.43
N PHE A 83 5.89 -8.40 -18.57
CA PHE A 83 6.84 -9.48 -18.33
C PHE A 83 6.40 -10.83 -18.92
N GLY A 84 5.17 -10.92 -19.47
CA GLY A 84 4.60 -12.17 -19.92
C GLY A 84 3.94 -12.98 -18.80
N PRO A 85 3.56 -14.23 -19.07
CA PRO A 85 2.81 -15.06 -18.13
C PRO A 85 3.58 -15.35 -16.85
N LEU A 86 2.84 -15.59 -15.77
CA LEU A 86 3.40 -16.01 -14.48
C LEU A 86 4.17 -17.33 -14.65
N LEU A 87 5.44 -17.31 -14.37
CA LEU A 87 6.31 -18.49 -14.48
C LEU A 87 6.34 -19.34 -13.20
N HIS A 88 6.32 -18.69 -12.06
CA HIS A 88 6.36 -19.32 -10.74
C HIS A 88 5.76 -18.41 -9.68
N ALA A 89 5.05 -18.98 -8.73
CA ALA A 89 4.58 -18.30 -7.53
C ALA A 89 5.05 -19.06 -6.28
N TYR A 90 5.59 -18.34 -5.31
CA TYR A 90 5.85 -18.82 -3.96
C TYR A 90 5.10 -17.91 -3.00
N THR A 91 3.91 -18.35 -2.63
CA THR A 91 2.97 -17.54 -1.86
C THR A 91 3.31 -17.53 -0.37
N ILE A 92 2.76 -16.56 0.36
CA ILE A 92 2.92 -16.49 1.81
C ILE A 92 2.37 -17.76 2.51
N ARG A 93 1.34 -18.38 1.94
CA ARG A 93 0.80 -19.66 2.42
C ARG A 93 1.85 -20.78 2.36
N GLU A 94 2.55 -20.90 1.25
CA GLU A 94 3.62 -21.87 1.07
C GLU A 94 4.80 -21.54 1.97
N ALA A 95 5.18 -20.28 2.08
CA ALA A 95 6.26 -19.82 2.93
C ALA A 95 6.00 -20.10 4.43
N ILE A 96 4.75 -19.99 4.88
CA ILE A 96 4.35 -20.38 6.24
C ILE A 96 4.40 -21.91 6.41
N ALA A 97 3.91 -22.68 5.44
CA ALA A 97 3.94 -24.13 5.45
C ALA A 97 5.39 -24.66 5.52
N ASP A 98 6.31 -24.04 4.79
CA ASP A 98 7.74 -24.36 4.76
C ASP A 98 8.49 -23.79 5.98
N ARG A 99 7.83 -23.06 6.87
CA ARG A 99 8.42 -22.40 8.04
C ARG A 99 9.45 -21.32 7.72
N ASN A 100 9.44 -20.79 6.51
CA ASN A 100 10.27 -19.67 6.09
C ASN A 100 9.69 -18.32 6.56
N VAL A 101 8.39 -18.27 6.82
CA VAL A 101 7.68 -17.12 7.37
C VAL A 101 6.84 -17.58 8.57
N LEU A 102 6.79 -16.78 9.61
CA LEU A 102 5.92 -17.02 10.75
C LEU A 102 4.46 -16.84 10.35
N GLY A 103 3.58 -17.68 10.90
CA GLY A 103 2.15 -17.48 10.80
C GLY A 103 1.73 -16.16 11.46
N PHE A 104 0.68 -15.55 10.94
CA PHE A 104 0.13 -14.32 11.50
C PHE A 104 -1.39 -14.45 11.62
N LYS A 105 -1.95 -13.62 12.49
CA LYS A 105 -3.39 -13.42 12.65
C LYS A 105 -3.71 -12.01 12.26
N VAL A 106 -4.79 -11.83 11.51
CA VAL A 106 -5.34 -10.51 11.19
C VAL A 106 -6.54 -10.28 12.09
N ASP A 107 -6.48 -9.25 12.89
CA ASP A 107 -7.60 -8.75 13.67
C ASP A 107 -8.08 -7.44 13.03
N PHE A 108 -9.37 -7.36 12.72
CA PHE A 108 -10.01 -6.16 12.19
C PHE A 108 -10.72 -5.45 13.34
N GLU A 109 -10.46 -4.16 13.45
CA GLU A 109 -11.09 -3.29 14.43
C GLU A 109 -11.70 -2.09 13.70
N THR A 110 -12.92 -1.71 14.07
CA THR A 110 -13.56 -0.51 13.54
C THR A 110 -13.59 0.59 14.59
N THR A 111 -13.29 1.81 14.18
CA THR A 111 -13.34 3.02 15.02
C THR A 111 -14.57 3.87 14.72
N ILE A 112 -15.28 3.54 13.65
CA ILE A 112 -16.53 4.20 13.26
C ILE A 112 -17.62 3.14 13.32
N ASN A 113 -18.62 3.33 14.16
CA ASN A 113 -19.74 2.40 14.22
C ASN A 113 -20.65 2.56 12.98
N GLU A 114 -21.42 1.51 12.67
CA GLU A 114 -22.30 1.46 11.50
C GLU A 114 -23.32 2.61 11.49
N GLU A 115 -23.84 3.00 12.65
CA GLU A 115 -24.81 4.07 12.78
C GLU A 115 -24.20 5.43 12.40
N GLN A 116 -22.99 5.73 12.87
CA GLN A 116 -22.25 6.93 12.46
C GLN A 116 -21.89 6.89 10.96
N MET A 117 -21.48 5.73 10.48
CA MET A 117 -21.18 5.56 9.06
C MET A 117 -22.39 5.92 8.21
N LYS A 118 -23.57 5.36 8.52
CA LYS A 118 -24.83 5.58 7.78
C LYS A 118 -25.45 6.96 7.98
N SER A 119 -25.30 7.57 9.17
CA SER A 119 -25.93 8.85 9.48
C SER A 119 -25.10 10.08 9.11
N GLU A 120 -23.79 10.00 9.19
CA GLU A 120 -22.89 11.15 9.04
C GLU A 120 -21.99 11.03 7.80
N TYR A 121 -21.21 9.94 7.70
CA TYR A 121 -20.14 9.83 6.70
C TYR A 121 -20.64 9.53 5.30
N LEU A 122 -21.42 8.48 5.12
CA LEU A 122 -21.93 8.11 3.80
C LEU A 122 -22.80 9.19 3.16
N PRO A 123 -23.70 9.87 3.88
CA PRO A 123 -24.45 11.00 3.31
C PRO A 123 -23.55 12.15 2.86
N ALA A 124 -22.50 12.47 3.62
CA ALA A 124 -21.54 13.51 3.25
C ALA A 124 -20.72 13.11 2.00
N PHE A 125 -20.23 11.88 1.96
CA PHE A 125 -19.53 11.30 0.83
C PHE A 125 -20.36 11.35 -0.44
N TYR A 126 -21.59 10.82 -0.42
CA TYR A 126 -22.44 10.80 -1.60
C TYR A 126 -22.83 12.19 -2.10
N ARG A 127 -23.02 13.18 -1.21
CA ARG A 127 -23.27 14.56 -1.61
C ARG A 127 -22.06 15.18 -2.30
N ALA A 128 -20.86 14.88 -1.83
CA ALA A 128 -19.63 15.39 -2.44
C ALA A 128 -19.37 14.74 -3.81
N GLN A 129 -19.57 13.42 -3.89
CA GLN A 129 -19.31 12.64 -5.10
C GLN A 129 -20.39 12.84 -6.18
N TYR A 130 -21.65 13.00 -5.76
CA TYR A 130 -22.82 13.13 -6.63
C TYR A 130 -23.69 14.33 -6.24
N PRO A 131 -23.28 15.55 -6.57
CA PRO A 131 -23.99 16.79 -6.16
C PRO A 131 -25.45 16.84 -6.64
N ASP A 132 -25.74 16.17 -7.76
CA ASP A 132 -27.07 16.14 -8.39
C ASP A 132 -28.05 15.14 -7.77
N TRP A 133 -27.60 14.31 -6.81
CA TRP A 133 -28.48 13.34 -6.16
C TRP A 133 -29.35 13.99 -5.10
N SER A 134 -30.66 13.66 -5.12
CA SER A 134 -31.56 14.08 -4.05
C SER A 134 -31.20 13.41 -2.72
N LYS A 135 -31.57 14.01 -1.61
CA LYS A 135 -31.37 13.44 -0.26
C LYS A 135 -32.05 12.07 -0.14
N GLU A 136 -33.26 11.92 -0.71
CA GLU A 136 -34.00 10.65 -0.72
C GLU A 136 -33.26 9.55 -1.48
N LYS A 137 -32.65 9.89 -2.62
CA LYS A 137 -31.86 8.94 -3.40
C LYS A 137 -30.63 8.45 -2.64
N ILE A 138 -29.94 9.38 -1.96
CA ILE A 138 -28.80 9.07 -1.11
C ILE A 138 -29.23 8.16 0.03
N GLN A 139 -30.30 8.49 0.73
CA GLN A 139 -30.81 7.71 1.84
C GLN A 139 -31.18 6.28 1.41
N ASN A 140 -31.96 6.15 0.33
CA ASN A 140 -32.30 4.84 -0.23
C ASN A 140 -31.08 4.00 -0.64
N LYS A 141 -30.03 4.65 -1.16
CA LYS A 141 -28.79 3.94 -1.50
C LYS A 141 -28.11 3.39 -0.25
N ILE A 142 -28.01 4.19 0.82
CA ILE A 142 -27.40 3.80 2.09
C ILE A 142 -28.18 2.69 2.80
N GLU A 143 -29.51 2.79 2.83
CA GLU A 143 -30.38 1.80 3.47
C GLU A 143 -30.33 0.40 2.79
N ASN A 144 -30.03 0.37 1.50
CA ASN A 144 -29.94 -0.88 0.72
C ASN A 144 -28.49 -1.38 0.55
N MET A 145 -27.52 -0.79 1.24
CA MET A 145 -26.13 -1.28 1.22
C MET A 145 -25.98 -2.52 2.10
N THR A 146 -25.22 -3.48 1.60
CA THR A 146 -24.74 -4.61 2.41
C THR A 146 -23.50 -4.18 3.20
N ASP A 147 -23.11 -4.98 4.20
CA ASP A 147 -21.88 -4.72 4.97
C ASP A 147 -20.64 -4.77 4.06
N GLU A 148 -20.61 -5.68 3.08
CA GLU A 148 -19.56 -5.75 2.06
C GLU A 148 -19.50 -4.48 1.19
N ASP A 149 -20.66 -3.97 0.76
CA ASP A 149 -20.73 -2.70 0.01
C ASP A 149 -20.23 -1.52 0.84
N MET A 150 -20.46 -1.52 2.16
CA MET A 150 -19.97 -0.46 3.04
C MET A 150 -18.46 -0.51 3.19
N ASP A 151 -17.89 -1.68 3.38
CA ASP A 151 -16.44 -1.87 3.52
C ASP A 151 -15.70 -1.45 2.24
N ASP A 152 -16.24 -1.80 1.07
CA ASP A 152 -15.66 -1.43 -0.23
C ASP A 152 -15.78 0.07 -0.54
N MET A 153 -16.76 0.77 0.05
CA MET A 153 -17.01 2.19 -0.19
C MET A 153 -16.37 3.14 0.83
N VAL A 154 -15.79 2.61 1.90
CA VAL A 154 -15.09 3.44 2.88
C VAL A 154 -13.78 3.91 2.29
N GLU A 155 -13.77 5.11 1.72
CA GLU A 155 -12.52 5.73 1.35
C GLU A 155 -11.66 5.97 2.61
N PRO A 156 -10.38 5.58 2.57
CA PRO A 156 -9.45 5.84 3.68
C PRO A 156 -9.39 7.31 4.12
N SER A 157 -9.76 8.22 3.22
CA SER A 157 -9.87 9.67 3.50
C SER A 157 -10.91 10.03 4.58
N ILE A 158 -11.88 9.16 4.88
CA ILE A 158 -12.84 9.37 5.99
C ILE A 158 -12.12 9.40 7.35
N TYR A 159 -11.05 8.65 7.46
CA TYR A 159 -10.24 8.57 8.67
C TYR A 159 -9.17 9.67 8.75
N ASP A 160 -8.90 10.35 7.62
CA ASP A 160 -7.89 11.40 7.55
C ASP A 160 -8.30 12.61 8.40
N GLU A 161 -7.37 13.11 9.22
CA GLU A 161 -7.57 14.22 10.14
C GLU A 161 -8.69 14.03 11.17
N ASN A 162 -9.18 12.80 11.36
CA ASN A 162 -10.19 12.47 12.37
C ASN A 162 -9.52 12.17 13.72
N ILE A 163 -9.58 13.12 14.64
CA ILE A 163 -8.93 12.99 15.96
C ILE A 163 -9.56 11.90 16.83
N ASP A 164 -10.83 11.64 16.70
CA ASP A 164 -11.50 10.61 17.48
C ASP A 164 -11.10 9.21 17.00
N HIS A 165 -10.94 9.02 15.68
CA HIS A 165 -10.34 7.82 15.15
C HIS A 165 -8.92 7.61 15.69
N VAL A 166 -8.07 8.65 15.64
CA VAL A 166 -6.69 8.59 16.15
C VAL A 166 -6.65 8.19 17.61
N ARG A 167 -7.53 8.75 18.46
CA ARG A 167 -7.63 8.43 19.89
C ARG A 167 -8.00 6.97 20.11
N LEU A 168 -9.04 6.49 19.44
CA LEU A 168 -9.51 5.12 19.59
C LEU A 168 -8.43 4.10 19.18
N VAL A 169 -7.72 4.34 18.09
CA VAL A 169 -6.61 3.48 17.65
C VAL A 169 -5.49 3.48 18.66
N VAL A 170 -5.09 4.64 19.19
CA VAL A 170 -4.02 4.73 20.18
C VAL A 170 -4.44 4.04 21.49
N GLU A 171 -5.67 4.23 21.95
CA GLU A 171 -6.21 3.55 23.12
C GLU A 171 -6.23 2.03 22.97
N ASP A 172 -6.65 1.52 21.80
CA ASP A 172 -6.62 0.07 21.53
C ASP A 172 -5.19 -0.48 21.56
N ILE A 173 -4.22 0.25 20.98
CA ILE A 173 -2.82 -0.14 21.02
C ILE A 173 -2.31 -0.23 22.46
N PHE A 174 -2.54 0.78 23.30
CA PHE A 174 -2.12 0.75 24.70
C PHE A 174 -2.78 -0.40 25.48
N LYS A 175 -4.08 -0.60 25.27
CA LYS A 175 -4.84 -1.66 25.92
C LYS A 175 -4.33 -3.05 25.58
N ASN A 176 -3.97 -3.28 24.32
CA ASN A 176 -3.63 -4.60 23.80
C ASN A 176 -2.13 -4.86 23.67
N TRP A 177 -1.28 -3.83 23.84
CA TRP A 177 0.16 -3.91 23.55
C TRP A 177 0.86 -5.05 24.28
N ARG A 178 0.60 -5.24 25.57
CA ARG A 178 1.27 -6.28 26.35
C ARG A 178 1.04 -7.67 25.79
N ASN A 179 -0.19 -7.95 25.34
CA ASN A 179 -0.53 -9.24 24.75
C ASN A 179 0.05 -9.39 23.33
N ARG A 180 -0.10 -8.37 22.49
CA ARG A 180 0.34 -8.39 21.09
C ARG A 180 1.87 -8.34 20.94
N SER A 181 2.58 -7.71 21.86
CA SER A 181 4.04 -7.62 21.90
C SER A 181 4.74 -8.73 22.68
N ASN A 182 4.01 -9.72 23.17
CA ASN A 182 4.53 -10.73 24.08
C ASN A 182 5.26 -10.07 25.28
N GLU A 183 4.54 -9.24 26.02
CA GLU A 183 5.03 -8.47 27.18
C GLU A 183 6.20 -7.52 26.87
N GLY A 184 6.17 -6.91 25.68
CA GLY A 184 7.19 -5.95 25.24
C GLY A 184 8.47 -6.58 24.71
N LYS A 185 8.47 -7.88 24.40
CA LYS A 185 9.61 -8.57 23.77
C LYS A 185 9.74 -8.25 22.28
N TYR A 186 8.64 -7.92 21.63
CA TYR A 186 8.61 -7.59 20.19
C TYR A 186 8.26 -6.13 19.98
N ASN A 187 8.86 -5.54 18.97
CA ASN A 187 8.53 -4.20 18.50
C ASN A 187 7.38 -4.28 17.50
N ALA A 188 6.74 -3.14 17.23
CA ALA A 188 5.76 -3.00 16.18
C ALA A 188 6.19 -1.94 15.17
N LEU A 189 5.74 -2.11 13.94
CA LEU A 189 5.77 -1.08 12.92
C LEU A 189 4.36 -0.47 12.84
N PHE A 190 4.26 0.82 13.13
CA PHE A 190 3.03 1.57 12.96
C PHE A 190 3.06 2.29 11.62
N THR A 191 2.02 2.08 10.82
CA THR A 191 1.88 2.72 9.51
C THR A 191 0.57 3.48 9.44
N THR A 192 0.61 4.66 8.86
CA THR A 192 -0.59 5.45 8.54
C THR A 192 -0.95 5.28 7.07
N HIS A 193 -2.19 5.61 6.73
CA HIS A 193 -2.64 5.62 5.34
C HIS A 193 -1.73 6.49 4.47
N VAL A 194 -1.35 5.98 3.31
CA VAL A 194 -0.52 6.64 2.31
C VAL A 194 -1.32 6.78 1.02
N GLY A 195 -1.80 7.96 0.71
CA GLY A 195 -2.52 8.22 -0.54
C GLY A 195 -3.44 9.44 -0.44
N GLY A 196 -3.76 10.02 -1.59
CA GLY A 196 -4.59 11.22 -1.69
C GLY A 196 -3.83 12.52 -1.45
N ASN A 197 -4.56 13.65 -1.57
CA ASN A 197 -4.01 15.00 -1.47
C ASN A 197 -3.61 15.40 -0.03
N LYS A 198 -4.00 14.62 0.97
CA LYS A 198 -3.70 14.86 2.39
C LYS A 198 -2.72 13.80 2.89
N ALA A 199 -1.49 13.96 2.44
CA ALA A 199 -0.42 13.00 2.65
C ALA A 199 -0.24 12.57 4.10
N SER A 200 0.20 11.33 4.27
CA SER A 200 0.49 10.59 5.49
C SER A 200 1.24 11.35 6.61
N THR A 201 1.98 12.41 6.29
CA THR A 201 2.75 13.15 7.31
C THR A 201 1.87 13.85 8.35
N PRO A 202 0.80 14.60 8.01
CA PRO A 202 -0.11 15.15 9.02
C PRO A 202 -0.73 14.08 9.90
N MET A 203 -1.19 12.96 9.32
CA MET A 203 -1.74 11.84 10.09
C MET A 203 -0.70 11.21 11.01
N ALA A 204 0.50 10.97 10.53
CA ALA A 204 1.59 10.44 11.35
C ALA A 204 1.90 11.35 12.54
N MET A 205 1.85 12.67 12.35
CA MET A 205 2.04 13.66 13.43
C MET A 205 0.89 13.66 14.41
N MET A 206 -0.36 13.48 13.97
CA MET A 206 -1.51 13.35 14.87
C MET A 206 -1.35 12.13 15.77
N TYR A 207 -1.03 10.97 15.21
CA TYR A 207 -0.73 9.77 15.97
C TYR A 207 0.45 9.94 16.92
N PHE A 208 1.55 10.52 16.45
CA PHE A 208 2.72 10.77 17.29
C PHE A 208 2.35 11.63 18.50
N ASN A 209 1.64 12.73 18.30
CA ASN A 209 1.21 13.62 19.39
C ASN A 209 0.28 12.90 20.36
N GLU A 210 -0.63 12.07 19.87
CA GLU A 210 -1.56 11.33 20.70
C GLU A 210 -0.84 10.23 21.51
N PHE A 211 0.10 9.50 20.90
CA PHE A 211 0.97 8.58 21.64
C PHE A 211 1.74 9.28 22.76
N GLN A 212 2.28 10.47 22.51
CA GLN A 212 2.98 11.25 23.53
C GLN A 212 2.04 11.68 24.65
N ARG A 213 0.82 12.14 24.31
CA ARG A 213 -0.20 12.53 25.29
C ARG A 213 -0.56 11.35 26.20
N VAL A 214 -0.91 10.21 25.64
CA VAL A 214 -1.29 9.03 26.41
C VAL A 214 -0.12 8.49 27.23
N ASN A 215 1.09 8.45 26.68
CA ASN A 215 2.29 8.05 27.42
C ASN A 215 2.50 8.92 28.67
N LYS A 216 2.34 10.23 28.55
CA LYS A 216 2.48 11.15 29.67
C LYS A 216 1.41 10.89 30.74
N GLU A 217 0.15 10.78 30.35
CA GLU A 217 -0.96 10.49 31.26
C GLU A 217 -0.77 9.14 31.99
N GLN A 218 -0.35 8.10 31.26
CA GLN A 218 -0.06 6.79 31.84
C GLN A 218 1.11 6.86 32.83
N ALA A 219 2.18 7.60 32.50
CA ALA A 219 3.32 7.77 33.38
C ALA A 219 2.95 8.50 34.69
N GLU A 220 2.13 9.56 34.60
CA GLU A 220 1.63 10.28 35.79
C GLU A 220 0.80 9.41 36.73
N GLN A 221 0.12 8.40 36.17
CA GLN A 221 -0.67 7.43 36.93
C GLN A 221 0.14 6.20 37.34
N GLY A 222 1.43 6.11 37.02
CA GLY A 222 2.27 4.94 37.30
C GLY A 222 1.88 3.71 36.49
N LEU A 223 1.20 3.90 35.36
CA LEU A 223 0.76 2.84 34.46
C LEU A 223 1.80 2.54 33.38
N PHE A 224 1.51 1.55 32.56
CA PHE A 224 2.37 1.14 31.46
C PHE A 224 2.55 2.24 30.40
N THR A 225 3.79 2.44 29.94
CA THR A 225 4.12 3.38 28.86
C THR A 225 4.79 2.65 27.70
N LEU A 226 4.52 3.12 26.49
CA LEU A 226 5.27 2.69 25.29
C LEU A 226 6.64 3.40 25.27
N LYS A 227 7.67 2.68 24.84
CA LYS A 227 9.05 3.19 24.69
C LYS A 227 9.37 3.48 23.23
#